data_91e3d8016f042fa51cc7cc7ecdc6c5e4
#
_entry.id   91e3d8016f042fa51cc7cc7ecdc6c5e4
#
_cell.length_a   1.000
_cell.length_b   1.000
_cell.length_c   1.000
_cell.angle_alpha   90.00
_cell.angle_beta   90.00
_cell.angle_gamma   90.00
#
_symmetry.space_group_name_H-M   'P 1'
#
loop_
_entity.id
_entity.type
_entity.pdbx_description
1 polymer ?
#
loop_
_entity_poly.entity_id
_entity_poly.type
_entity_poly.pdbx_seq_one_letter_code
_entity_poly.pdbx_strand_id
1 'polypeptide(L)' 'MKERKKFQKALNDYYKHLIIRFNRGADYIDRHNDDTKAIEEWKLIKEELKLIESMIILYEE' A
#
# COMPACT_ATOMS: atom_id res chain seq x y z
N MET A 1 -10.35 -9.82 -20.86
CA MET A 1 -9.60 -9.12 -21.89
C MET A 1 -8.19 -8.86 -21.44
N LYS A 2 -7.25 -8.86 -22.39
CA LYS A 2 -5.82 -8.81 -22.06
C LYS A 2 -5.39 -7.57 -21.28
N GLU A 3 -5.91 -6.40 -21.65
CA GLU A 3 -5.55 -5.15 -21.00
C GLU A 3 -6.01 -5.08 -19.56
N ARG A 4 -7.21 -5.58 -19.28
CA ARG A 4 -7.77 -5.61 -17.94
C ARG A 4 -6.93 -6.50 -17.01
N LYS A 5 -6.48 -7.66 -17.53
CA LYS A 5 -5.64 -8.57 -16.75
C LYS A 5 -4.28 -7.99 -16.46
N LYS A 6 -3.69 -7.26 -17.42
CA LYS A 6 -2.41 -6.58 -17.20
C LYS A 6 -2.55 -5.51 -16.13
N PHE A 7 -3.62 -4.76 -16.16
CA PHE A 7 -3.89 -3.71 -15.17
C PHE A 7 -4.08 -4.31 -13.78
N GLN A 8 -4.86 -5.39 -13.68
CA GLN A 8 -5.06 -6.09 -12.42
C GLN A 8 -3.75 -6.60 -11.84
N LYS A 9 -2.88 -7.17 -12.69
CA LYS A 9 -1.59 -7.66 -12.25
C LYS A 9 -0.72 -6.51 -11.74
N ALA A 10 -0.72 -5.39 -12.45
CA ALA A 10 0.03 -4.22 -12.04
C ALA A 10 -0.44 -3.70 -10.68
N LEU A 11 -1.76 -3.65 -10.47
CA LEU A 11 -2.33 -3.24 -9.19
C LEU A 11 -1.92 -4.18 -8.06
N ASN A 12 -2.00 -5.48 -8.31
CA ASN A 12 -1.63 -6.48 -7.31
C ASN A 12 -0.15 -6.39 -6.95
N ASP A 13 0.72 -6.21 -7.95
CA ASP A 13 2.16 -6.06 -7.72
C ASP A 13 2.45 -4.80 -6.91
N TYR A 14 1.81 -3.70 -7.26
CA TYR A 14 1.96 -2.45 -6.55
C TYR A 14 1.48 -2.58 -5.09
N TYR A 15 0.35 -3.25 -4.90
CA TYR A 15 -0.21 -3.51 -3.58
C TYR A 15 0.78 -4.29 -2.70
N LYS A 16 1.41 -5.33 -3.26
CA LYS A 16 2.41 -6.11 -2.53
C LYS A 16 3.59 -5.26 -2.09
N HIS A 17 4.07 -4.37 -2.98
CA HIS A 17 5.14 -3.45 -2.64
C HIS A 17 4.75 -2.49 -1.53
N LEU A 18 3.52 -1.98 -1.58
CA LEU A 18 3.02 -1.09 -0.53
C LEU A 18 2.92 -1.80 0.82
N ILE A 19 2.48 -3.06 0.83
CA ILE A 19 2.40 -3.84 2.06
C ILE A 19 3.78 -4.00 2.68
N ILE A 20 4.79 -4.29 1.87
CA ILE A 20 6.16 -4.43 2.35
C ILE A 20 6.64 -3.11 2.96
N ARG A 21 6.40 -1.99 2.28
CA ARG A 21 6.77 -0.67 2.78
C ARG A 21 6.01 -0.33 4.06
N PHE A 22 4.74 -0.67 4.11
CA PHE A 22 3.90 -0.44 5.29
C PHE A 22 4.44 -1.19 6.51
N ASN A 23 4.79 -2.46 6.33
CA ASN A 23 5.31 -3.29 7.41
C ASN A 23 6.69 -2.80 7.89
N ARG A 24 7.56 -2.40 6.96
CA ARG A 24 8.85 -1.82 7.31
C ARG A 24 8.70 -0.50 8.06
N GLY A 25 7.75 0.32 7.61
CA GLY A 25 7.44 1.58 8.28
C GLY A 25 6.92 1.36 9.68
N ALA A 26 6.05 0.37 9.87
CA ALA A 26 5.52 0.02 11.18
C ALA A 26 6.64 -0.39 12.14
N ASP A 27 7.58 -1.22 11.67
CA ASP A 27 8.73 -1.64 12.47
C ASP A 27 9.61 -0.46 12.83
N TYR A 28 9.86 0.43 11.87
CA TYR A 28 10.67 1.62 12.13
C TYR A 28 10.03 2.52 13.18
N ILE A 29 8.73 2.78 13.03
CA ILE A 29 7.99 3.65 13.95
C ILE A 29 7.94 3.06 15.36
N ASP A 30 7.83 1.74 15.44
CA ASP A 30 7.83 1.04 16.72
C ASP A 30 9.14 1.28 17.51
N ARG A 31 10.25 1.44 16.78
CA ARG A 31 11.57 1.71 17.35
C ARG A 31 11.87 3.21 17.51
N HIS A 32 11.21 4.04 16.71
CA HIS A 32 11.43 5.48 16.64
C HIS A 32 10.10 6.22 16.74
N ASN A 33 9.39 6.01 17.84
CA ASN A 33 8.04 6.56 18.03
C ASN A 33 7.98 8.08 18.16
N ASP A 34 9.14 8.74 18.27
CA ASP A 34 9.23 10.19 18.32
C ASP A 34 9.50 10.83 16.94
N ASP A 35 9.69 10.02 15.90
CA ASP A 35 9.91 10.52 14.54
C ASP A 35 8.57 10.84 13.88
N THR A 36 8.10 12.06 14.08
CA THR A 36 6.79 12.50 13.59
C THR A 36 6.70 12.49 12.08
N LYS A 37 7.79 12.79 11.38
CA LYS A 37 7.83 12.78 9.93
C LYS A 37 7.63 11.38 9.37
N ALA A 38 8.29 10.40 9.96
CA ALA A 38 8.14 9.00 9.56
C ALA A 38 6.71 8.51 9.81
N ILE A 39 6.11 8.92 10.93
CA ILE A 39 4.73 8.57 11.25
C ILE A 39 3.77 9.15 10.21
N GLU A 40 3.97 10.38 9.79
CA GLU A 40 3.14 11.01 8.76
C GLU A 40 3.26 10.30 7.43
N GLU A 41 4.46 9.95 7.02
CA GLU A 41 4.68 9.20 5.78
C GLU A 41 4.02 7.82 5.83
N TRP A 42 4.11 7.15 6.97
CA TRP A 42 3.49 5.85 7.18
C TRP A 42 1.96 5.95 7.08
N LYS A 43 1.36 7.01 7.63
CA LYS A 43 -0.09 7.23 7.53
C LYS A 43 -0.52 7.42 6.08
N LEU A 44 0.31 8.09 5.27
CA LEU A 44 0.02 8.27 3.85
C LEU A 44 0.04 6.91 3.11
N ILE A 45 1.00 6.06 3.43
CA ILE A 45 1.06 4.71 2.86
C ILE A 45 -0.19 3.92 3.24
N LYS A 46 -0.64 4.04 4.49
CA LYS A 46 -1.84 3.37 4.96
C LYS A 46 -3.09 3.79 4.15
N GLU A 47 -3.23 5.09 3.89
CA GLU A 47 -4.34 5.59 3.08
C GLU A 47 -4.25 5.11 1.64
N GLU A 48 -3.06 5.10 1.08
CA GLU A 48 -2.83 4.60 -0.27
C GLU A 48 -3.20 3.12 -0.37
N LEU A 49 -2.86 2.32 0.64
CA LEU A 49 -3.26 0.92 0.69
C LEU A 49 -4.77 0.75 0.65
N LYS A 50 -5.50 1.57 1.38
CA LYS A 50 -6.97 1.52 1.37
C LYS A 50 -7.54 1.81 0.00
N LEU A 51 -6.98 2.81 -0.69
CA LEU A 51 -7.41 3.15 -2.05
C LEU A 51 -7.14 2.02 -3.03
N ILE A 52 -5.95 1.43 -2.95
CA ILE A 52 -5.58 0.33 -3.84
C ILE A 52 -6.45 -0.89 -3.57
N GLU A 53 -6.73 -1.21 -2.32
CA GLU A 53 -7.64 -2.31 -1.96
C GLU A 53 -9.02 -2.11 -2.58
N SER A 54 -9.55 -0.89 -2.52
CA SER A 54 -10.84 -0.56 -3.12
C SER A 54 -10.81 -0.76 -4.64
N MET A 55 -9.72 -0.35 -5.29
CA MET A 55 -9.56 -0.52 -6.72
C MET A 55 -9.49 -1.99 -7.12
N ILE A 56 -8.75 -2.78 -6.36
CA ILE A 56 -8.63 -4.22 -6.62
C ILE A 56 -9.99 -4.90 -6.53
N ILE A 57 -10.78 -4.57 -5.50
CA ILE A 57 -12.12 -5.12 -5.33
C ILE A 57 -13.01 -4.78 -6.52
N LEU A 58 -12.96 -3.52 -6.99
CA LEU A 58 -13.74 -3.10 -8.15
C LEU A 58 -13.38 -3.87 -9.42
N TYR A 59 -12.11 -4.16 -9.62
CA TYR A 59 -11.65 -4.87 -10.81
C TYR A 59 -11.85 -6.38 -10.75
N GLU A 60 -12.04 -6.93 -9.56
CA GLU A 60 -12.33 -8.36 -9.41
C GLU A 60 -13.79 -8.70 -9.76
N GLU A 61 -14.66 -7.72 -9.71
CA GLU A 61 -16.04 -7.89 -10.13
C GLU A 61 -16.15 -7.79 -11.65
#